data_f6cadf1e9f173a7a4a0f2d7c71f8cb3c
#
_entry.id   f6cadf1e9f173a7a4a0f2d7c71f8cb3c
#
_cell.length_a   1.000
_cell.length_b   1.000
_cell.length_c   1.000
_cell.angle_alpha   90.00
_cell.angle_beta   90.00
_cell.angle_gamma   90.00
#
_symmetry.space_group_name_H-M   'P 1'
#
loop_
_entity.id
_entity.type
_entity.pdbx_description
1 polymer ?
#
loop_
_entity_poly.entity_id
_entity_poly.type
_entity_poly.pdbx_seq_one_letter_code
_entity_poly.pdbx_strand_id
1 'polypeptide(L)'
;MTTTSTTTGTHAGTDTRPGIGSETQPGGTGPEAHAVAATGAPIHSAGPLPPVDALLLIDLQSAFVAGDEAVPEAARVLDRSRDLLAGARAAGALVVHLQNDGEPGTVDEPHTPGWELHLPVEPGPREVVVRKTEDDGFEGTELGTLLADADVQALAVCGVLSEMCVAATARTALDRDFRVVLPHDAHATYDIPAAPGISDVVPAAMSSRAAEWALGDEVEIVAHSADVTFARTTSTASHPDR
;
A
#
# COMPACT_ATOMS: atom_id res chain seq x y z
N MET A 1 53.63 -34.88 -20.63
CA MET A 1 54.95 -34.88 -19.95
C MET A 1 54.74 -34.13 -18.67
N THR A 2 54.80 -34.75 -17.68
CA THR A 2 55.40 -35.13 -16.39
C THR A 2 54.44 -34.73 -15.29
N THR A 3 53.71 -35.64 -14.70
CA THR A 3 53.94 -36.58 -13.59
C THR A 3 54.39 -35.96 -12.26
N THR A 4 53.63 -36.29 -11.26
CA THR A 4 53.87 -36.94 -9.96
C THR A 4 53.95 -35.93 -8.79
N SER A 5 53.53 -36.15 -7.57
CA SER A 5 53.29 -37.35 -6.76
C SER A 5 52.64 -36.98 -5.43
N THR A 6 51.83 -37.88 -4.97
CA THR A 6 51.33 -38.26 -3.63
C THR A 6 52.29 -38.00 -2.46
N THR A 7 51.76 -37.65 -1.28
CA THR A 7 52.22 -38.19 -0.01
C THR A 7 51.08 -38.20 1.05
N THR A 8 50.76 -39.40 1.48
CA THR A 8 49.97 -39.82 2.63
C THR A 8 50.71 -39.57 3.93
N GLY A 9 50.00 -39.20 4.96
CA GLY A 9 50.51 -39.14 6.36
C GLY A 9 49.40 -39.48 7.34
N THR A 10 49.35 -40.75 7.68
CA THR A 10 48.54 -41.32 8.77
C THR A 10 49.25 -41.12 10.10
N HIS A 11 48.58 -40.58 11.12
CA HIS A 11 48.94 -40.78 12.51
C HIS A 11 47.72 -41.07 13.34
N ALA A 12 47.67 -42.34 13.83
CA ALA A 12 46.83 -42.83 14.90
C ALA A 12 47.51 -42.48 16.25
N GLY A 13 46.73 -42.00 17.19
CA GLY A 13 47.11 -41.83 18.57
C GLY A 13 45.95 -42.09 19.46
N THR A 14 46.06 -43.19 20.14
CA THR A 14 45.16 -43.77 21.13
C THR A 14 45.17 -43.00 22.44
N ASP A 15 43.99 -42.96 23.04
CA ASP A 15 43.74 -43.38 24.44
C ASP A 15 43.59 -42.28 25.54
N THR A 16 42.62 -42.59 26.30
CA THR A 16 42.33 -42.53 27.72
C THR A 16 41.26 -41.53 28.18
N ARG A 17 40.08 -42.10 28.45
CA ARG A 17 39.12 -41.52 29.40
C ARG A 17 39.61 -41.71 30.82
N PRO A 18 39.23 -40.81 31.74
CA PRO A 18 38.53 -41.27 32.94
C PRO A 18 37.16 -40.61 33.07
N GLY A 19 36.17 -41.40 33.41
CA GLY A 19 34.88 -40.95 33.84
C GLY A 19 34.91 -40.45 35.28
N ILE A 20 34.15 -39.43 35.56
CA ILE A 20 33.66 -39.13 36.91
C ILE A 20 32.32 -38.36 36.80
N GLY A 21 31.35 -38.78 37.60
CA GLY A 21 30.46 -37.93 38.36
C GLY A 21 29.18 -37.50 37.71
N SER A 22 28.13 -38.26 38.01
CA SER A 22 26.76 -37.78 37.96
C SER A 22 26.57 -36.71 39.04
N GLU A 23 26.40 -35.43 38.62
CA GLU A 23 25.78 -34.42 39.44
C GLU A 23 24.46 -33.99 38.79
N THR A 24 23.39 -34.32 39.46
CA THR A 24 22.05 -33.82 39.29
C THR A 24 22.03 -32.33 39.62
N GLN A 25 21.89 -31.46 38.63
CA GLN A 25 21.53 -30.08 38.87
C GLN A 25 20.01 -29.87 38.71
N PRO A 26 19.41 -29.05 39.59
CA PRO A 26 17.97 -28.79 39.56
C PRO A 26 17.59 -27.80 38.46
N GLY A 27 16.45 -28.04 37.88
CA GLY A 27 15.64 -27.21 36.97
C GLY A 27 16.07 -25.79 36.71
N GLY A 28 16.72 -25.58 35.55
CA GLY A 28 16.76 -24.28 34.91
C GLY A 28 15.46 -24.08 34.13
N THR A 29 14.65 -23.15 34.56
CA THR A 29 13.54 -22.60 33.79
C THR A 29 14.12 -22.06 32.49
N GLY A 30 13.79 -22.71 31.36
CA GLY A 30 14.09 -22.22 30.04
C GLY A 30 13.45 -20.84 29.84
N PRO A 31 14.00 -20.00 28.94
CA PRO A 31 13.41 -18.72 28.69
C PRO A 31 11.97 -18.94 28.19
N GLU A 32 11.02 -18.41 28.94
CA GLU A 32 9.64 -18.29 28.48
C GLU A 32 9.69 -17.57 27.13
N ALA A 33 9.30 -18.28 26.09
CA ALA A 33 9.01 -17.67 24.82
C ALA A 33 7.87 -16.67 25.08
N HIS A 34 8.22 -15.40 25.16
CA HIS A 34 7.23 -14.34 25.08
C HIS A 34 6.53 -14.52 23.72
N ALA A 35 5.39 -15.18 23.75
CA ALA A 35 4.44 -15.11 22.67
C ALA A 35 4.05 -13.64 22.56
N VAL A 36 4.68 -12.93 21.64
CA VAL A 36 4.15 -11.66 21.14
C VAL A 36 2.79 -12.04 20.58
N ALA A 37 1.75 -11.74 21.34
CA ALA A 37 0.39 -11.80 20.82
C ALA A 37 0.40 -10.85 19.61
N ALA A 38 0.37 -11.42 18.42
CA ALA A 38 0.05 -10.66 17.23
C ALA A 38 -1.40 -10.20 17.44
N THR A 39 -1.54 -9.01 18.01
CA THR A 39 -2.78 -8.25 17.91
C THR A 39 -2.91 -7.92 16.44
N GLY A 40 -3.56 -8.83 15.69
CA GLY A 40 -3.94 -8.55 14.32
C GLY A 40 -4.78 -7.29 14.34
N ALA A 41 -4.42 -6.32 13.51
CA ALA A 41 -5.26 -5.15 13.29
C ALA A 41 -6.69 -5.63 13.08
N PRO A 42 -7.66 -5.07 13.78
CA PRO A 42 -9.04 -5.47 13.60
C PRO A 42 -9.41 -5.14 12.15
N ILE A 43 -9.77 -6.15 11.37
CA ILE A 43 -10.59 -5.92 10.18
C ILE A 43 -11.89 -5.38 10.76
N HIS A 44 -12.09 -4.07 10.63
CA HIS A 44 -13.25 -3.41 11.23
C HIS A 44 -14.51 -3.98 10.64
N SER A 45 -15.25 -4.70 11.44
CA SER A 45 -16.59 -5.18 11.12
C SER A 45 -17.47 -5.19 12.34
N ALA A 46 -17.92 -4.03 12.75
CA ALA A 46 -18.99 -3.96 13.77
C ALA A 46 -20.00 -2.82 13.53
N GLY A 47 -20.05 -2.24 12.35
CA GLY A 47 -21.02 -1.21 12.00
C GLY A 47 -20.63 -0.48 10.71
N PRO A 48 -21.52 0.33 10.13
CA PRO A 48 -21.18 1.17 8.99
C PRO A 48 -20.09 2.15 9.39
N LEU A 49 -19.05 2.27 8.54
CA LEU A 49 -17.99 3.27 8.73
C LEU A 49 -18.57 4.69 8.67
N PRO A 50 -18.01 5.61 9.47
CA PRO A 50 -18.33 7.02 9.28
C PRO A 50 -17.94 7.45 7.84
N PRO A 51 -18.71 8.34 7.21
CA PRO A 51 -18.39 8.85 5.88
C PRO A 51 -16.99 9.47 5.83
N VAL A 52 -16.39 9.47 4.63
CA VAL A 52 -15.14 10.17 4.32
C VAL A 52 -15.40 11.45 3.54
N ASP A 53 -14.49 12.43 3.63
CA ASP A 53 -14.65 13.76 3.06
C ASP A 53 -14.04 13.88 1.67
N ALA A 54 -13.07 13.01 1.37
CA ALA A 54 -12.33 13.04 0.11
C ALA A 54 -12.00 11.63 -0.42
N LEU A 55 -11.76 11.55 -1.72
CA LEU A 55 -11.27 10.39 -2.44
C LEU A 55 -9.93 10.74 -3.09
N LEU A 56 -8.88 9.95 -2.79
CA LEU A 56 -7.62 9.96 -3.51
C LEU A 56 -7.56 8.78 -4.48
N LEU A 57 -7.40 9.07 -5.78
CA LEU A 57 -7.15 8.08 -6.82
C LEU A 57 -5.67 8.16 -7.20
N ILE A 58 -4.90 7.12 -6.88
CA ILE A 58 -3.44 7.14 -6.98
C ILE A 58 -3.00 6.40 -8.23
N ASP A 59 -2.35 7.13 -9.14
CA ASP A 59 -1.64 6.64 -10.32
C ASP A 59 -2.46 5.68 -11.19
N LEU A 60 -3.76 5.94 -11.34
CA LEU A 60 -4.62 5.19 -12.26
C LEU A 60 -4.35 5.61 -13.71
N GLN A 61 -3.06 5.53 -14.09
CA GLN A 61 -2.54 5.87 -15.41
C GLN A 61 -2.53 4.64 -16.32
N SER A 62 -2.68 4.86 -17.62
CA SER A 62 -2.78 3.78 -18.61
C SER A 62 -1.59 2.82 -18.59
N ALA A 63 -0.38 3.29 -18.25
CA ALA A 63 0.81 2.46 -18.10
C ALA A 63 0.64 1.33 -17.08
N PHE A 64 -0.13 1.57 -16.01
CA PHE A 64 -0.26 0.63 -14.89
C PHE A 64 -1.56 -0.17 -14.89
N VAL A 65 -2.60 0.35 -15.56
CA VAL A 65 -3.95 -0.24 -15.49
C VAL A 65 -4.53 -0.64 -16.83
N ALA A 66 -3.76 -0.52 -17.92
CA ALA A 66 -4.21 -0.90 -19.27
C ALA A 66 -3.10 -1.59 -20.06
N GLY A 67 -3.48 -2.40 -21.06
CA GLY A 67 -2.56 -3.14 -21.91
C GLY A 67 -1.94 -4.37 -21.24
N ASP A 68 -0.91 -4.92 -21.88
CA ASP A 68 -0.30 -6.20 -21.48
C ASP A 68 0.58 -6.09 -20.24
N GLU A 69 1.06 -4.88 -19.91
CA GLU A 69 1.91 -4.59 -18.76
C GLU A 69 1.12 -4.09 -17.54
N ALA A 70 -0.20 -4.11 -17.62
CA ALA A 70 -1.05 -3.70 -16.49
C ALA A 70 -0.89 -4.62 -15.28
N VAL A 71 -1.13 -4.08 -14.08
CA VAL A 71 -1.18 -4.92 -12.87
C VAL A 71 -2.21 -6.06 -13.06
N PRO A 72 -1.97 -7.27 -12.52
CA PRO A 72 -2.83 -8.43 -12.77
C PRO A 72 -4.30 -8.19 -12.48
N GLU A 73 -4.63 -7.34 -11.52
CA GLU A 73 -6.00 -7.05 -11.10
C GLU A 73 -6.52 -5.67 -11.57
N ALA A 74 -5.94 -5.11 -12.65
CA ALA A 74 -6.29 -3.80 -13.18
C ALA A 74 -7.80 -3.62 -13.41
N ALA A 75 -8.46 -4.61 -14.00
CA ALA A 75 -9.90 -4.54 -14.26
C ALA A 75 -10.72 -4.36 -12.98
N ARG A 76 -10.39 -5.10 -11.92
CA ARG A 76 -11.05 -4.99 -10.61
C ARG A 76 -10.82 -3.59 -10.01
N VAL A 77 -9.57 -3.14 -9.97
CA VAL A 77 -9.22 -1.83 -9.41
C VAL A 77 -9.96 -0.71 -10.16
N LEU A 78 -9.96 -0.75 -11.48
CA LEU A 78 -10.67 0.26 -12.29
C LEU A 78 -12.18 0.26 -12.04
N ASP A 79 -12.82 -0.90 -11.93
CA ASP A 79 -14.25 -0.98 -11.67
C ASP A 79 -14.58 -0.41 -10.27
N ARG A 80 -13.81 -0.79 -9.23
CA ARG A 80 -14.00 -0.28 -7.88
C ARG A 80 -13.69 1.21 -7.77
N SER A 81 -12.65 1.68 -8.44
CA SER A 81 -12.33 3.11 -8.47
C SER A 81 -13.39 3.95 -9.19
N ARG A 82 -14.03 3.42 -10.26
CA ARG A 82 -15.19 4.08 -10.91
C ARG A 82 -16.38 4.20 -9.96
N ASP A 83 -16.69 3.13 -9.22
CA ASP A 83 -17.78 3.13 -8.24
C ASP A 83 -17.53 4.15 -7.13
N LEU A 84 -16.30 4.18 -6.56
CA LEU A 84 -15.89 5.17 -5.56
C LEU A 84 -15.97 6.60 -6.12
N LEU A 85 -15.44 6.83 -7.32
CA LEU A 85 -15.46 8.13 -7.99
C LEU A 85 -16.89 8.63 -8.22
N ALA A 86 -17.78 7.76 -8.69
CA ALA A 86 -19.20 8.10 -8.86
C ALA A 86 -19.85 8.45 -7.51
N GLY A 87 -19.55 7.70 -6.43
CA GLY A 87 -20.04 7.97 -5.09
C GLY A 87 -19.55 9.30 -4.54
N ALA A 88 -18.25 9.61 -4.69
CA ALA A 88 -17.63 10.85 -4.26
C ALA A 88 -18.26 12.07 -4.99
N ARG A 89 -18.38 11.99 -6.32
CA ARG A 89 -19.03 13.03 -7.14
C ARG A 89 -20.49 13.27 -6.72
N ALA A 90 -21.24 12.20 -6.52
CA ALA A 90 -22.64 12.29 -6.11
C ALA A 90 -22.83 12.93 -4.72
N ALA A 91 -21.87 12.78 -3.82
CA ALA A 91 -21.86 13.40 -2.49
C ALA A 91 -21.29 14.83 -2.51
N GLY A 92 -20.58 15.23 -3.57
CA GLY A 92 -19.84 16.49 -3.64
C GLY A 92 -18.56 16.46 -2.79
N ALA A 93 -18.03 15.28 -2.49
CA ALA A 93 -16.75 15.11 -1.80
C ALA A 93 -15.59 15.64 -2.65
N LEU A 94 -14.47 15.95 -2.02
CA LEU A 94 -13.27 16.32 -2.78
C LEU A 94 -12.69 15.07 -3.46
N VAL A 95 -12.39 15.17 -4.75
CA VAL A 95 -11.71 14.13 -5.52
C VAL A 95 -10.34 14.64 -5.96
N VAL A 96 -9.30 13.88 -5.66
CA VAL A 96 -7.94 14.18 -6.11
C VAL A 96 -7.40 13.00 -6.90
N HIS A 97 -7.07 13.24 -8.17
CA HIS A 97 -6.31 12.31 -8.98
C HIS A 97 -4.83 12.62 -8.81
N LEU A 98 -4.09 11.73 -8.16
CA LEU A 98 -2.63 11.78 -8.15
C LEU A 98 -2.12 11.17 -9.46
N GLN A 99 -1.26 11.90 -10.15
CA GLN A 99 -0.69 11.50 -11.43
C GLN A 99 0.82 11.56 -11.37
N ASN A 100 1.47 10.41 -11.53
CA ASN A 100 2.92 10.33 -11.49
C ASN A 100 3.54 10.86 -12.78
N ASP A 101 4.56 11.69 -12.64
CA ASP A 101 5.40 12.16 -13.72
C ASP A 101 6.69 11.32 -13.71
N GLY A 102 6.69 10.24 -14.48
CA GLY A 102 7.85 9.37 -14.58
C GLY A 102 9.05 10.04 -15.23
N GLU A 103 10.23 9.49 -14.99
CA GLU A 103 11.48 9.95 -15.59
C GLU A 103 11.47 9.78 -17.13
N PRO A 104 12.27 10.53 -17.88
CA PRO A 104 12.38 10.35 -19.32
C PRO A 104 12.71 8.92 -19.72
N GLY A 105 11.90 8.34 -20.59
CA GLY A 105 12.04 6.96 -21.07
C GLY A 105 11.31 5.91 -20.24
N THR A 106 10.62 6.28 -19.17
CA THR A 106 9.74 5.38 -18.42
C THR A 106 8.35 5.25 -19.08
N VAL A 107 7.60 4.23 -18.66
CA VAL A 107 6.25 3.94 -19.24
C VAL A 107 5.22 5.04 -18.96
N ASP A 108 5.47 5.83 -17.94
CA ASP A 108 4.64 6.93 -17.44
C ASP A 108 5.33 8.31 -17.60
N GLU A 109 6.28 8.39 -18.56
CA GLU A 109 6.87 9.69 -18.94
C GLU A 109 5.77 10.67 -19.35
N PRO A 110 5.79 11.93 -18.85
CA PRO A 110 4.77 12.93 -19.16
C PRO A 110 4.49 13.10 -20.67
N HIS A 111 3.22 13.23 -20.99
CA HIS A 111 2.73 13.40 -22.37
C HIS A 111 2.83 12.15 -23.26
N THR A 112 3.13 10.98 -22.70
CA THR A 112 3.01 9.70 -23.41
C THR A 112 1.62 9.08 -23.19
N PRO A 113 1.19 8.14 -24.04
CA PRO A 113 -0.08 7.44 -23.82
C PRO A 113 -0.16 6.68 -22.48
N GLY A 114 0.97 6.21 -21.96
CA GLY A 114 1.04 5.54 -20.66
C GLY A 114 0.83 6.48 -19.48
N TRP A 115 1.24 7.73 -19.61
CA TRP A 115 1.07 8.76 -18.59
C TRP A 115 -0.40 9.18 -18.38
N GLU A 116 -1.22 9.09 -19.41
CA GLU A 116 -2.60 9.55 -19.38
C GLU A 116 -3.42 8.84 -18.29
N LEU A 117 -4.19 9.61 -17.52
CA LEU A 117 -5.15 9.09 -16.55
C LEU A 117 -6.20 8.24 -17.25
N HIS A 118 -6.41 7.03 -16.76
CA HIS A 118 -7.33 6.07 -17.39
C HIS A 118 -8.80 6.35 -17.09
N LEU A 119 -9.08 6.93 -15.94
CA LEU A 119 -10.44 7.37 -15.58
C LEU A 119 -10.65 8.83 -16.00
N PRO A 120 -11.82 9.16 -16.57
CA PRO A 120 -12.11 10.53 -16.99
C PRO A 120 -12.18 11.45 -15.78
N VAL A 121 -11.49 12.59 -15.87
CA VAL A 121 -11.52 13.66 -14.89
C VAL A 121 -12.61 14.66 -15.26
N GLU A 122 -13.39 15.13 -14.30
CA GLU A 122 -14.35 16.22 -14.43
C GLU A 122 -13.82 17.45 -13.69
N PRO A 123 -12.90 18.24 -14.30
CA PRO A 123 -12.19 19.29 -13.57
C PRO A 123 -13.12 20.36 -13.00
N GLY A 124 -12.94 20.69 -11.74
CA GLY A 124 -13.76 21.66 -11.04
C GLY A 124 -13.23 21.93 -9.62
N PRO A 125 -13.94 22.73 -8.85
CA PRO A 125 -13.49 23.11 -7.51
C PRO A 125 -13.45 21.92 -6.53
N ARG A 126 -14.05 20.80 -6.90
CA ARG A 126 -14.12 19.58 -6.09
C ARG A 126 -13.48 18.36 -6.76
N GLU A 127 -12.88 18.53 -7.94
CA GLU A 127 -12.15 17.45 -8.60
C GLU A 127 -10.93 18.03 -9.32
N VAL A 128 -9.74 17.62 -8.87
CA VAL A 128 -8.46 18.15 -9.31
C VAL A 128 -7.48 17.04 -9.63
N VAL A 129 -6.50 17.36 -10.48
CA VAL A 129 -5.33 16.51 -10.73
C VAL A 129 -4.13 17.14 -10.03
N VAL A 130 -3.44 16.40 -9.20
CA VAL A 130 -2.18 16.76 -8.57
C VAL A 130 -1.08 15.90 -9.16
N ARG A 131 -0.10 16.53 -9.79
CA ARG A 131 1.06 15.84 -10.37
C ARG A 131 2.14 15.68 -9.31
N LYS A 132 2.79 14.53 -9.31
CA LYS A 132 3.86 14.18 -8.37
C LYS A 132 5.02 13.48 -9.10
N THR A 133 6.20 13.50 -8.48
CA THR A 133 7.39 12.78 -8.94
C THR A 133 7.89 11.76 -7.93
N GLU A 134 7.35 11.80 -6.71
CA GLU A 134 7.71 10.90 -5.63
C GLU A 134 6.58 9.89 -5.37
N ASP A 135 6.88 8.79 -4.68
CA ASP A 135 5.85 7.81 -4.30
C ASP A 135 4.78 8.44 -3.41
N ASP A 136 5.19 9.29 -2.48
CA ASP A 136 4.28 9.99 -1.58
C ASP A 136 3.57 11.16 -2.29
N GLY A 137 2.26 11.08 -2.36
CA GLY A 137 1.42 12.12 -2.94
C GLY A 137 1.49 13.47 -2.26
N PHE A 138 2.01 13.55 -1.04
CA PHE A 138 2.19 14.82 -0.31
C PHE A 138 3.55 15.45 -0.56
N GLU A 139 4.56 14.68 -0.97
CA GLU A 139 5.92 15.17 -1.13
C GLU A 139 6.03 16.06 -2.37
N GLY A 140 6.46 17.32 -2.15
CA GLY A 140 6.64 18.29 -3.23
C GLY A 140 5.36 18.74 -3.94
N THR A 141 4.17 18.44 -3.40
CA THR A 141 2.87 18.74 -4.00
C THR A 141 2.01 19.66 -3.15
N GLU A 142 0.90 20.12 -3.74
CA GLU A 142 -0.12 20.92 -3.05
C GLU A 142 -1.20 20.10 -2.33
N LEU A 143 -1.10 18.76 -2.33
CA LEU A 143 -2.12 17.88 -1.78
C LEU A 143 -2.51 18.25 -0.34
N GLY A 144 -1.53 18.48 0.53
CA GLY A 144 -1.80 18.83 1.92
C GLY A 144 -2.60 20.14 2.05
N THR A 145 -2.30 21.14 1.24
CA THR A 145 -3.02 22.42 1.21
C THR A 145 -4.45 22.23 0.70
N LEU A 146 -4.62 21.48 -0.39
CA LEU A 146 -5.95 21.20 -0.96
C LEU A 146 -6.87 20.50 0.04
N LEU A 147 -6.35 19.53 0.78
CA LEU A 147 -7.12 18.82 1.81
C LEU A 147 -7.48 19.74 2.98
N ALA A 148 -6.54 20.56 3.43
CA ALA A 148 -6.76 21.52 4.52
C ALA A 148 -7.78 22.60 4.13
N ASP A 149 -7.67 23.20 2.94
CA ASP A 149 -8.58 24.22 2.43
C ASP A 149 -10.02 23.69 2.24
N ALA A 150 -10.15 22.37 2.06
CA ALA A 150 -11.45 21.70 1.95
C ALA A 150 -11.98 21.14 3.27
N ASP A 151 -11.33 21.43 4.41
CA ASP A 151 -11.66 20.92 5.76
C ASP A 151 -11.76 19.38 5.83
N VAL A 152 -10.96 18.68 5.05
CA VAL A 152 -10.94 17.21 5.01
C VAL A 152 -10.36 16.66 6.31
N GLN A 153 -11.05 15.69 6.91
CA GLN A 153 -10.59 14.96 8.10
C GLN A 153 -10.43 13.45 7.80
N ALA A 154 -11.13 12.96 6.80
CA ALA A 154 -11.16 11.55 6.46
C ALA A 154 -11.02 11.32 4.94
N LEU A 155 -10.17 10.36 4.57
CA LEU A 155 -9.87 10.03 3.18
C LEU A 155 -10.25 8.58 2.86
N ALA A 156 -10.78 8.34 1.67
CA ALA A 156 -10.68 7.03 1.02
C ALA A 156 -9.51 7.06 0.03
N VAL A 157 -8.72 5.99 0.01
CA VAL A 157 -7.56 5.85 -0.89
C VAL A 157 -7.75 4.64 -1.78
N CYS A 158 -7.52 4.78 -3.08
CA CYS A 158 -7.52 3.68 -4.04
C CYS A 158 -6.46 3.90 -5.12
N GLY A 159 -6.11 2.86 -5.88
CA GLY A 159 -5.15 2.97 -6.99
C GLY A 159 -4.00 1.98 -6.96
N VAL A 160 -2.85 2.38 -7.46
CA VAL A 160 -1.64 1.55 -7.65
C VAL A 160 -0.36 2.34 -7.34
N LEU A 161 0.78 1.70 -6.97
CA LEU A 161 0.94 0.32 -6.55
C LEU A 161 0.78 0.23 -5.04
N SER A 162 0.22 -0.89 -4.56
CA SER A 162 -0.14 -1.07 -3.14
C SER A 162 0.97 -0.78 -2.16
N GLU A 163 2.18 -1.29 -2.40
CA GLU A 163 3.36 -1.16 -1.52
C GLU A 163 4.18 0.11 -1.76
N MET A 164 3.90 0.84 -2.85
CA MET A 164 4.61 2.06 -3.24
C MET A 164 3.74 3.30 -3.00
N CYS A 165 3.22 3.90 -4.06
CA CYS A 165 2.51 5.18 -3.99
C CYS A 165 1.28 5.15 -3.08
N VAL A 166 0.52 4.02 -3.06
CA VAL A 166 -0.64 3.85 -2.18
C VAL A 166 -0.20 3.84 -0.72
N ALA A 167 0.79 2.99 -0.37
CA ALA A 167 1.27 2.89 1.01
C ALA A 167 2.00 4.15 1.48
N ALA A 168 2.82 4.77 0.63
CA ALA A 168 3.55 6.01 0.97
C ALA A 168 2.57 7.15 1.27
N THR A 169 1.61 7.38 0.36
CA THR A 169 0.59 8.44 0.53
C THR A 169 -0.31 8.17 1.75
N ALA A 170 -0.76 6.92 1.95
CA ALA A 170 -1.59 6.56 3.09
C ALA A 170 -0.85 6.77 4.42
N ARG A 171 0.44 6.42 4.50
CA ARG A 171 1.27 6.61 5.69
C ARG A 171 1.41 8.09 6.04
N THR A 172 1.75 8.93 5.07
CA THR A 172 1.85 10.38 5.30
C THR A 172 0.50 10.99 5.67
N ALA A 173 -0.60 10.49 5.12
CA ALA A 173 -1.94 10.91 5.54
C ALA A 173 -2.20 10.58 7.03
N LEU A 174 -1.86 9.37 7.49
CA LEU A 174 -1.95 8.97 8.90
C LEU A 174 -1.04 9.84 9.78
N ASP A 175 0.21 10.07 9.39
CA ASP A 175 1.17 10.93 10.10
C ASP A 175 0.71 12.39 10.20
N ARG A 176 -0.24 12.80 9.36
CA ARG A 176 -0.89 14.12 9.37
C ARG A 176 -2.25 14.13 10.04
N ASP A 177 -2.56 13.09 10.83
CA ASP A 177 -3.80 12.94 11.59
C ASP A 177 -5.07 12.78 10.73
N PHE A 178 -4.97 12.46 9.45
CA PHE A 178 -6.15 12.08 8.66
C PHE A 178 -6.61 10.66 9.03
N ARG A 179 -7.91 10.48 9.16
CA ARG A 179 -8.50 9.16 9.15
C ARG A 179 -8.43 8.59 7.73
N VAL A 180 -7.81 7.41 7.55
CA VAL A 180 -7.58 6.79 6.24
C VAL A 180 -8.36 5.49 6.12
N VAL A 181 -9.23 5.40 5.12
CA VAL A 181 -9.94 4.18 4.73
C VAL A 181 -9.32 3.63 3.44
N LEU A 182 -8.83 2.40 3.49
CA LEU A 182 -8.21 1.71 2.35
C LEU A 182 -9.02 0.45 2.01
N PRO A 183 -9.85 0.48 0.96
CA PRO A 183 -10.59 -0.69 0.52
C PRO A 183 -9.67 -1.71 -0.17
N HIS A 184 -9.62 -2.93 0.36
CA HIS A 184 -8.80 -4.02 -0.16
C HIS A 184 -9.05 -4.32 -1.65
N ASP A 185 -10.28 -4.18 -2.09
CA ASP A 185 -10.67 -4.45 -3.48
C ASP A 185 -10.42 -3.27 -4.44
N ALA A 186 -9.92 -2.12 -3.96
CA ALA A 186 -9.72 -0.91 -4.75
C ALA A 186 -8.25 -0.52 -4.96
N HIS A 187 -7.30 -1.37 -4.57
CA HIS A 187 -5.88 -1.19 -4.91
C HIS A 187 -5.26 -2.49 -5.39
N ALA A 188 -4.12 -2.40 -6.08
CA ALA A 188 -3.37 -3.56 -6.58
C ALA A 188 -1.90 -3.24 -6.80
N THR A 189 -1.14 -4.29 -7.08
CA THR A 189 0.27 -4.24 -7.46
C THR A 189 0.62 -5.38 -8.40
N TYR A 190 1.90 -5.55 -8.70
CA TYR A 190 2.45 -6.65 -9.50
C TYR A 190 2.81 -7.86 -8.65
N ASP A 191 2.99 -8.99 -9.32
CA ASP A 191 3.68 -10.14 -8.72
C ASP A 191 5.13 -9.76 -8.43
N ILE A 192 5.65 -10.15 -7.26
CA ILE A 192 7.08 -10.02 -7.01
C ILE A 192 7.78 -11.22 -7.65
N PRO A 193 8.71 -10.99 -8.59
CA PRO A 193 9.42 -12.08 -9.25
C PRO A 193 10.17 -12.98 -8.28
N ALA A 194 10.30 -14.25 -8.64
CA ALA A 194 11.11 -15.19 -7.86
C ALA A 194 12.56 -14.69 -7.74
N ALA A 195 13.10 -14.80 -6.52
CA ALA A 195 14.50 -14.46 -6.23
C ALA A 195 15.23 -15.71 -5.74
N PRO A 196 16.24 -16.25 -6.51
CA PRO A 196 16.93 -17.47 -6.14
C PRO A 196 17.54 -17.43 -4.74
N GLY A 197 17.23 -18.43 -3.92
CA GLY A 197 17.71 -18.53 -2.55
C GLY A 197 16.95 -17.64 -1.53
N ILE A 198 15.92 -16.89 -1.96
CA ILE A 198 15.08 -16.03 -1.13
C ILE A 198 13.64 -16.51 -1.15
N SER A 199 12.99 -16.48 -2.31
CA SER A 199 11.58 -16.88 -2.43
C SER A 199 11.22 -17.33 -3.85
N ASP A 200 10.15 -18.08 -3.98
CA ASP A 200 9.39 -18.22 -5.23
C ASP A 200 8.68 -16.89 -5.56
N VAL A 201 7.93 -16.86 -6.67
CA VAL A 201 7.06 -15.72 -7.01
C VAL A 201 6.11 -15.44 -5.86
N VAL A 202 6.02 -14.17 -5.43
CA VAL A 202 4.99 -13.73 -4.49
C VAL A 202 3.84 -13.14 -5.29
N PRO A 203 2.65 -13.74 -5.25
CA PRO A 203 1.49 -13.24 -5.98
C PRO A 203 1.10 -11.81 -5.58
N ALA A 204 0.67 -11.00 -6.55
CA ALA A 204 0.24 -9.61 -6.36
C ALA A 204 -0.75 -9.43 -5.21
N ALA A 205 -1.72 -10.33 -5.06
CA ALA A 205 -2.67 -10.29 -3.96
C ALA A 205 -2.01 -10.43 -2.58
N MET A 206 -0.92 -11.22 -2.48
CA MET A 206 -0.16 -11.36 -1.23
C MET A 206 0.69 -10.12 -0.96
N SER A 207 1.25 -9.52 -2.01
CA SER A 207 2.02 -8.26 -1.93
C SER A 207 1.11 -7.11 -1.48
N SER A 208 -0.08 -6.97 -2.07
CA SER A 208 -1.09 -5.99 -1.63
C SER A 208 -1.49 -6.19 -0.17
N ARG A 209 -1.73 -7.44 0.25
CA ARG A 209 -2.09 -7.73 1.66
C ARG A 209 -0.93 -7.42 2.62
N ALA A 210 0.32 -7.65 2.22
CA ALA A 210 1.48 -7.30 3.02
C ALA A 210 1.65 -5.77 3.14
N ALA A 211 1.37 -5.02 2.08
CA ALA A 211 1.38 -3.56 2.09
C ALA A 211 0.36 -2.99 3.09
N GLU A 212 -0.87 -3.50 3.08
CA GLU A 212 -1.90 -3.15 4.07
C GLU A 212 -1.43 -3.42 5.50
N TRP A 213 -0.87 -4.62 5.75
CA TRP A 213 -0.35 -5.00 7.06
C TRP A 213 0.76 -4.06 7.54
N ALA A 214 1.61 -3.61 6.63
CA ALA A 214 2.73 -2.71 6.94
C ALA A 214 2.30 -1.28 7.29
N LEU A 215 1.06 -0.88 7.00
CA LEU A 215 0.51 0.42 7.40
C LEU A 215 0.17 0.48 8.89
N GLY A 216 0.04 -0.67 9.56
CA GLY A 216 -0.26 -0.72 10.99
C GLY A 216 -1.75 -0.68 11.32
N ASP A 217 -2.04 -0.36 12.59
CA ASP A 217 -3.39 -0.47 13.16
C ASP A 217 -4.22 0.82 13.00
N GLU A 218 -3.64 1.90 12.52
CA GLU A 218 -4.31 3.21 12.40
C GLU A 218 -5.08 3.34 11.09
N VAL A 219 -4.74 2.56 10.07
CA VAL A 219 -5.46 2.52 8.80
C VAL A 219 -6.71 1.65 8.92
N GLU A 220 -7.84 2.14 8.41
CA GLU A 220 -9.08 1.37 8.34
C GLU A 220 -9.12 0.53 7.05
N ILE A 221 -8.70 -0.73 7.12
CA ILE A 221 -8.82 -1.66 6.00
C ILE A 221 -10.23 -2.24 5.95
N VAL A 222 -10.91 -2.06 4.83
CA VAL A 222 -12.23 -2.65 4.55
C VAL A 222 -12.15 -3.63 3.38
N ALA A 223 -12.95 -4.69 3.45
CA ALA A 223 -12.91 -5.73 2.41
C ALA A 223 -13.41 -5.20 1.05
N HIS A 224 -14.40 -4.32 1.08
CA HIS A 224 -15.08 -3.85 -0.13
C HIS A 224 -15.19 -2.33 -0.19
N SER A 225 -14.88 -1.77 -1.34
CA SER A 225 -15.09 -0.35 -1.65
C SER A 225 -16.56 0.09 -1.54
N ALA A 226 -17.49 -0.84 -1.70
CA ALA A 226 -18.92 -0.59 -1.50
C ALA A 226 -19.31 -0.22 -0.05
N ASP A 227 -18.43 -0.51 0.93
CA ASP A 227 -18.64 -0.14 2.33
C ASP A 227 -18.22 1.30 2.62
N VAL A 228 -17.54 1.97 1.68
CA VAL A 228 -17.12 3.36 1.80
C VAL A 228 -18.29 4.28 1.42
N THR A 229 -18.56 5.24 2.29
CA THR A 229 -19.55 6.29 2.04
C THR A 229 -18.91 7.66 2.12
N PHE A 230 -19.44 8.63 1.38
CA PHE A 230 -18.92 9.99 1.34
C PHE A 230 -19.83 10.96 2.09
N ALA A 231 -19.22 11.89 2.82
CA ALA A 231 -19.94 12.98 3.48
C ALA A 231 -20.56 13.91 2.43
N ARG A 232 -21.83 14.26 2.62
CA ARG A 232 -22.51 15.22 1.72
C ARG A 232 -22.03 16.63 2.04
N THR A 233 -21.50 17.32 1.06
CA THR A 233 -21.23 18.74 1.17
C THR A 233 -22.57 19.49 1.15
N THR A 234 -22.96 20.04 2.29
CA THR A 234 -24.07 20.99 2.31
C THR A 234 -23.57 22.29 1.70
N SER A 235 -24.01 22.61 0.49
CA SER A 235 -23.81 23.94 -0.08
C SER A 235 -24.50 24.94 0.85
N THR A 236 -23.71 25.66 1.63
CA THR A 236 -24.23 26.84 2.34
C THR A 236 -24.48 27.88 1.25
N ALA A 237 -25.70 27.89 0.72
CA ALA A 237 -26.14 28.99 -0.13
C ALA A 237 -25.97 30.26 0.70
N SER A 238 -25.00 31.08 0.33
CA SER A 238 -24.88 32.44 0.85
C SER A 238 -26.19 33.14 0.57
N HIS A 239 -26.95 33.35 1.63
CA HIS A 239 -28.15 34.18 1.56
C HIS A 239 -27.67 35.60 1.22
N PRO A 240 -28.06 36.21 0.09
CA PRO A 240 -27.70 37.60 -0.16
C PRO A 240 -28.46 38.44 0.84
N ASP A 241 -27.69 39.08 1.71
CA ASP A 241 -28.19 40.12 2.63
C ASP A 241 -28.92 41.22 1.83
N ARG A 242 -30.07 41.53 2.35
CA ARG A 242 -30.93 42.63 1.88
C ARG A 242 -30.33 43.98 2.20
#